data_bc93374aed7846844205693b9d7b07f0
#
_entry.id   bc93374aed7846844205693b9d7b07f0
#
_cell.length_a   1.000
_cell.length_b   1.000
_cell.length_c   1.000
_cell.angle_alpha   90.00
_cell.angle_beta   90.00
_cell.angle_gamma   90.00
#
_symmetry.space_group_name_H-M   'P 1'
#
loop_
_entity.id
_entity.type
_entity.pdbx_description
1 polymer ?
#
loop_
_entity_poly.entity_id
_entity_poly.type
_entity_poly.pdbx_seq_one_letter_code
_entity_poly.pdbx_strand_id
1 'polypeptide(L)'
;MTSKVRWSLPDGVDELLPPKALEVEELRRKLLDEYFSKDYELIIPPILELSETIGGEAHDEIRSHAFSFKDNLTGKNLSIRPDISEQASRIDAFRIQSNEIVKLCYAGDVVKSRASKTFRSRTTIQVGAEIFGDPSIEAELESINLMLRSIELSGINNTTLNIGHAGLIASVLEPFTKLDKSEFSTLEKALSQKSKNDLKKIVP
;
A
#
# COMPACT_ATOMS: atom_id res chain seq x y z
N MET A 1 -37.99 -16.75 -5.23
CA MET A 1 -36.70 -16.33 -4.62
C MET A 1 -35.47 -16.39 -5.56
N THR A 2 -35.62 -16.55 -6.87
CA THR A 2 -34.51 -16.90 -7.77
C THR A 2 -33.99 -15.79 -8.69
N SER A 3 -34.62 -14.61 -8.74
CA SER A 3 -34.16 -13.53 -9.64
C SER A 3 -33.16 -12.55 -9.04
N LYS A 4 -33.19 -12.33 -7.73
CA LYS A 4 -32.25 -11.38 -7.08
C LYS A 4 -30.80 -11.90 -6.96
N VAL A 5 -30.60 -13.21 -6.83
CA VAL A 5 -29.26 -13.81 -6.65
C VAL A 5 -28.46 -13.81 -7.96
N ARG A 6 -29.14 -13.84 -9.12
CA ARG A 6 -28.50 -13.94 -10.44
C ARG A 6 -27.73 -12.67 -10.85
N TRP A 7 -28.04 -11.52 -10.26
CA TRP A 7 -27.49 -10.22 -10.62
C TRP A 7 -26.85 -9.48 -9.42
N SER A 8 -26.66 -10.17 -8.30
CA SER A 8 -26.00 -9.59 -7.13
C SER A 8 -24.48 -9.70 -7.26
N LEU A 9 -23.79 -8.64 -6.91
CA LEU A 9 -22.36 -8.63 -6.71
C LEU A 9 -22.00 -9.23 -5.34
N PRO A 10 -20.78 -9.76 -5.17
CA PRO A 10 -20.27 -10.13 -3.86
C PRO A 10 -20.24 -8.93 -2.91
N ASP A 11 -20.34 -9.19 -1.61
CA ASP A 11 -20.25 -8.14 -0.60
C ASP A 11 -18.92 -7.37 -0.71
N GLY A 12 -19.00 -6.03 -0.74
CA GLY A 12 -17.86 -5.14 -0.87
C GLY A 12 -17.24 -5.09 -2.27
N VAL A 13 -17.94 -5.58 -3.28
CA VAL A 13 -17.57 -5.45 -4.70
C VAL A 13 -18.59 -4.56 -5.38
N ASP A 14 -18.14 -3.47 -5.98
CA ASP A 14 -18.98 -2.47 -6.63
C ASP A 14 -18.60 -2.30 -8.11
N GLU A 15 -19.56 -1.83 -8.91
CA GLU A 15 -19.37 -1.44 -10.29
C GLU A 15 -19.29 0.10 -10.39
N LEU A 16 -18.34 0.58 -11.18
CA LEU A 16 -18.31 1.99 -11.58
C LEU A 16 -19.10 2.16 -12.88
N LEU A 17 -20.23 2.84 -12.79
CA LEU A 17 -21.10 3.12 -13.92
C LEU A 17 -20.95 4.57 -14.40
N PRO A 18 -21.37 4.88 -15.66
CA PRO A 18 -21.39 6.28 -16.13
C PRO A 18 -22.29 7.17 -15.26
N PRO A 19 -21.93 8.44 -15.03
CA PRO A 19 -20.70 9.12 -15.52
C PRO A 19 -19.45 8.83 -14.69
N LYS A 20 -19.58 8.23 -13.50
CA LYS A 20 -18.52 8.11 -12.51
C LYS A 20 -17.30 7.29 -12.99
N ALA A 21 -17.54 6.30 -13.85
CA ALA A 21 -16.46 5.53 -14.46
C ALA A 21 -15.51 6.41 -15.29
N LEU A 22 -16.06 7.39 -16.02
CA LEU A 22 -15.27 8.34 -16.81
C LEU A 22 -14.48 9.28 -15.89
N GLU A 23 -15.09 9.80 -14.83
CA GLU A 23 -14.42 10.67 -13.86
C GLU A 23 -13.21 10.00 -13.23
N VAL A 24 -13.35 8.71 -12.85
CA VAL A 24 -12.26 7.92 -12.29
C VAL A 24 -11.15 7.69 -13.31
N GLU A 25 -11.49 7.37 -14.56
CA GLU A 25 -10.50 7.17 -15.62
C GLU A 25 -9.77 8.47 -15.98
N GLU A 26 -10.45 9.61 -16.01
CA GLU A 26 -9.82 10.92 -16.22
C GLU A 26 -8.85 11.26 -15.07
N LEU A 27 -9.23 10.99 -13.83
CA LEU A 27 -8.34 11.19 -12.69
C LEU A 27 -7.11 10.26 -12.79
N ARG A 28 -7.32 8.98 -13.12
CA ARG A 28 -6.21 8.03 -13.31
C ARG A 28 -5.21 8.53 -14.34
N ARG A 29 -5.67 9.07 -15.47
CA ARG A 29 -4.82 9.65 -16.51
C ARG A 29 -4.05 10.86 -16.01
N LYS A 30 -4.73 11.81 -15.36
CA LYS A 30 -4.08 13.00 -14.79
C LYS A 30 -2.98 12.66 -13.80
N LEU A 31 -3.18 11.65 -12.97
CA LEU A 31 -2.17 11.19 -12.02
C LEU A 31 -0.96 10.57 -12.73
N LEU A 32 -1.19 9.72 -13.72
CA LEU A 32 -0.10 9.14 -14.51
C LEU A 32 0.67 10.20 -15.30
N ASP A 33 -0.01 11.19 -15.90
CA ASP A 33 0.64 12.29 -16.61
C ASP A 33 1.52 13.13 -15.68
N GLU A 34 1.08 13.38 -14.44
CA GLU A 34 1.89 14.03 -13.41
C GLU A 34 3.15 13.21 -13.10
N TYR A 35 3.02 11.88 -12.95
CA TYR A 35 4.16 11.00 -12.67
C TYR A 35 5.14 10.96 -13.84
N PHE A 36 4.65 10.87 -15.08
CA PHE A 36 5.49 10.94 -16.29
C PHE A 36 6.25 12.28 -16.38
N SER A 37 5.65 13.38 -15.95
CA SER A 37 6.31 14.69 -15.92
C SER A 37 7.49 14.78 -14.95
N LYS A 38 7.63 13.77 -14.05
CA LYS A 38 8.69 13.62 -13.06
C LYS A 38 9.61 12.42 -13.37
N ASP A 39 9.59 11.95 -14.61
CA ASP A 39 10.43 10.87 -15.13
C ASP A 39 10.15 9.48 -14.48
N TYR A 40 8.92 9.26 -13.99
CA TYR A 40 8.50 7.92 -13.57
C TYR A 40 8.11 7.07 -14.76
N GLU A 41 8.58 5.84 -14.79
CA GLU A 41 8.27 4.86 -15.82
C GLU A 41 7.11 3.97 -15.42
N LEU A 42 6.15 3.76 -16.34
CA LEU A 42 4.97 2.96 -16.08
C LEU A 42 5.29 1.47 -16.07
N ILE A 43 4.87 0.79 -15.01
CA ILE A 43 4.80 -0.67 -14.97
C ILE A 43 3.35 -1.15 -14.93
N ILE A 44 3.09 -2.30 -15.56
CA ILE A 44 1.79 -2.99 -15.53
C ILE A 44 2.03 -4.41 -14.99
N PRO A 45 2.10 -4.59 -13.68
CA PRO A 45 2.31 -5.90 -13.08
C PRO A 45 1.07 -6.81 -13.28
N PRO A 46 1.25 -8.15 -13.28
CA PRO A 46 0.14 -9.07 -13.41
C PRO A 46 -0.79 -9.01 -12.18
N ILE A 47 -2.09 -9.27 -12.41
CA ILE A 47 -3.06 -9.32 -11.31
C ILE A 47 -2.94 -10.61 -10.48
N LEU A 48 -2.39 -11.67 -11.08
CA LEU A 48 -2.20 -12.98 -10.45
C LEU A 48 -0.71 -13.22 -10.18
N GLU A 49 -0.41 -13.70 -8.99
CA GLU A 49 0.93 -14.10 -8.58
C GLU A 49 0.91 -15.43 -7.82
N LEU A 50 2.06 -16.06 -7.68
CA LEU A 50 2.21 -17.18 -6.77
C LEU A 50 1.99 -16.68 -5.32
N SER A 51 1.19 -17.40 -4.54
CA SER A 51 0.89 -16.96 -3.15
C SER A 51 2.14 -16.84 -2.27
N GLU A 52 3.17 -17.61 -2.58
CA GLU A 52 4.46 -17.58 -1.87
C GLU A 52 5.28 -16.32 -2.15
N THR A 53 5.01 -15.61 -3.25
CA THR A 53 5.74 -14.38 -3.62
C THR A 53 5.10 -13.11 -3.06
N ILE A 54 3.86 -13.20 -2.57
CA ILE A 54 3.17 -12.06 -1.95
C ILE A 54 3.60 -11.91 -0.49
N GLY A 55 3.99 -10.71 -0.11
CA GLY A 55 4.28 -10.33 1.29
C GLY A 55 5.67 -10.71 1.80
N GLY A 56 6.53 -11.36 1.00
CA GLY A 56 7.88 -11.74 1.46
C GLY A 56 7.89 -12.39 2.86
N GLU A 57 9.03 -12.40 3.53
CA GLU A 57 9.16 -12.93 4.89
C GLU A 57 8.63 -11.98 5.99
N ALA A 58 8.50 -10.69 5.68
CA ALA A 58 8.21 -9.64 6.66
C ALA A 58 6.74 -9.14 6.66
N HIS A 59 5.92 -9.53 5.69
CA HIS A 59 4.59 -8.92 5.47
C HIS A 59 3.43 -9.92 5.48
N ASP A 60 3.32 -10.72 6.54
CA ASP A 60 2.18 -11.62 6.78
C ASP A 60 0.83 -10.90 6.74
N GLU A 61 0.80 -9.60 7.07
CA GLU A 61 -0.42 -8.80 7.03
C GLU A 61 -0.94 -8.65 5.60
N ILE A 62 -0.08 -8.33 4.62
CA ILE A 62 -0.48 -8.18 3.21
C ILE A 62 -0.97 -9.51 2.66
N ARG A 63 -0.26 -10.59 2.97
CA ARG A 63 -0.66 -11.96 2.58
C ARG A 63 -2.04 -12.32 3.15
N SER A 64 -2.34 -11.92 4.38
CA SER A 64 -3.64 -12.17 5.01
C SER A 64 -4.82 -11.45 4.33
N HIS A 65 -4.53 -10.40 3.58
CA HIS A 65 -5.51 -9.63 2.80
C HIS A 65 -5.65 -10.12 1.34
N ALA A 66 -4.83 -11.05 0.88
CA ALA A 66 -4.94 -11.59 -0.46
C ALA A 66 -6.06 -12.62 -0.59
N PHE A 67 -6.67 -12.71 -1.78
CA PHE A 67 -7.45 -13.87 -2.17
C PHE A 67 -6.51 -14.92 -2.71
N SER A 68 -6.53 -16.12 -2.14
CA SER A 68 -5.71 -17.23 -2.61
C SER A 68 -6.59 -18.39 -3.05
N PHE A 69 -6.18 -19.07 -4.11
CA PHE A 69 -6.87 -20.22 -4.69
C PHE A 69 -5.88 -21.15 -5.37
N LYS A 70 -6.30 -22.41 -5.60
CA LYS A 70 -5.48 -23.38 -6.29
C LYS A 70 -5.63 -23.24 -7.80
N ASP A 71 -4.50 -23.11 -8.49
CA ASP A 71 -4.47 -23.13 -9.95
C ASP A 71 -4.71 -24.55 -10.48
N ASN A 72 -5.76 -24.71 -11.28
CA ASN A 72 -6.10 -25.99 -11.86
C ASN A 72 -5.10 -26.47 -12.94
N LEU A 73 -4.32 -25.55 -13.53
CA LEU A 73 -3.34 -25.88 -14.56
C LEU A 73 -2.05 -26.44 -13.96
N THR A 74 -1.54 -25.80 -12.90
CA THR A 74 -0.22 -26.11 -12.34
C THR A 74 -0.28 -26.78 -10.97
N GLY A 75 -1.44 -26.76 -10.32
CA GLY A 75 -1.64 -27.23 -8.95
C GLY A 75 -1.02 -26.31 -7.88
N LYS A 76 -0.41 -25.20 -8.24
CA LYS A 76 0.16 -24.22 -7.32
C LYS A 76 -0.90 -23.34 -6.71
N ASN A 77 -0.57 -22.71 -5.57
CA ASN A 77 -1.43 -21.68 -4.99
C ASN A 77 -1.13 -20.33 -5.65
N LEU A 78 -2.17 -19.71 -6.19
CA LEU A 78 -2.14 -18.36 -6.74
C LEU A 78 -2.91 -17.42 -5.82
N SER A 79 -2.55 -16.15 -5.90
CA SER A 79 -3.27 -15.07 -5.23
C SER A 79 -3.56 -13.93 -6.19
N ILE A 80 -4.68 -13.26 -5.95
CA ILE A 80 -4.97 -11.96 -6.56
C ILE A 80 -4.25 -10.91 -5.74
N ARG A 81 -3.52 -10.02 -6.40
CA ARG A 81 -2.73 -8.98 -5.73
C ARG A 81 -3.60 -8.08 -4.83
N PRO A 82 -3.27 -7.94 -3.54
CA PRO A 82 -3.91 -6.97 -2.64
C PRO A 82 -3.24 -5.60 -2.68
N ASP A 83 -2.02 -5.50 -3.23
CA ASP A 83 -1.18 -4.31 -3.32
C ASP A 83 -0.23 -4.40 -4.52
N ILE A 84 0.12 -3.24 -5.12
CA ILE A 84 1.05 -3.16 -6.26
C ILE A 84 2.46 -2.76 -5.82
N SER A 85 2.63 -2.05 -4.70
CA SER A 85 3.95 -1.60 -4.23
C SER A 85 4.95 -2.75 -4.08
N GLU A 86 4.50 -3.89 -3.55
CA GLU A 86 5.36 -5.08 -3.44
C GLU A 86 5.76 -5.65 -4.80
N GLN A 87 4.85 -5.59 -5.78
CA GLN A 87 5.17 -5.99 -7.14
C GLN A 87 6.20 -5.06 -7.77
N ALA A 88 6.10 -3.73 -7.52
CA ALA A 88 7.09 -2.77 -7.97
C ALA A 88 8.47 -3.06 -7.38
N SER A 89 8.55 -3.30 -6.06
CA SER A 89 9.80 -3.68 -5.37
C SER A 89 10.40 -4.98 -5.93
N ARG A 90 9.57 -5.99 -6.19
CA ARG A 90 10.03 -7.24 -6.81
C ARG A 90 10.52 -7.04 -8.25
N ILE A 91 9.85 -6.18 -9.02
CA ILE A 91 10.25 -5.86 -10.40
C ILE A 91 11.60 -5.15 -10.40
N ASP A 92 11.80 -4.17 -9.54
CA ASP A 92 13.09 -3.51 -9.38
C ASP A 92 14.19 -4.52 -9.02
N ALA A 93 14.00 -5.28 -7.94
CA ALA A 93 15.01 -6.21 -7.41
C ALA A 93 15.37 -7.37 -8.36
N PHE A 94 14.43 -7.89 -9.14
CA PHE A 94 14.63 -9.14 -9.90
C PHE A 94 14.51 -9.01 -11.42
N ARG A 95 13.99 -7.89 -11.93
CA ARG A 95 13.77 -7.71 -13.38
C ARG A 95 14.55 -6.56 -13.95
N ILE A 96 14.56 -5.41 -13.27
CA ILE A 96 15.31 -4.22 -13.69
C ILE A 96 16.76 -4.36 -13.26
N GLN A 97 17.01 -4.64 -11.97
CA GLN A 97 18.36 -4.86 -11.41
C GLN A 97 19.35 -3.74 -11.76
N SER A 98 18.88 -2.49 -11.74
CA SER A 98 19.73 -1.33 -12.03
C SER A 98 20.59 -0.95 -10.83
N ASN A 99 21.77 -0.41 -11.09
CA ASN A 99 22.58 0.29 -10.08
C ASN A 99 22.29 1.80 -10.05
N GLU A 100 21.42 2.27 -10.93
CA GLU A 100 20.99 3.67 -11.01
C GLU A 100 19.66 3.84 -10.27
N ILE A 101 19.30 5.10 -10.03
CA ILE A 101 18.00 5.42 -9.45
C ILE A 101 16.89 4.97 -10.40
N VAL A 102 15.91 4.23 -9.88
CA VAL A 102 14.76 3.74 -10.63
C VAL A 102 13.50 4.39 -10.08
N LYS A 103 12.73 5.01 -10.96
CA LYS A 103 11.44 5.64 -10.63
C LYS A 103 10.33 4.91 -11.36
N LEU A 104 9.46 4.23 -10.64
CA LEU A 104 8.36 3.47 -11.22
C LEU A 104 7.02 4.05 -10.80
N CYS A 105 6.05 4.00 -11.70
CA CYS A 105 4.66 4.30 -11.35
C CYS A 105 3.72 3.23 -11.89
N TYR A 106 2.53 3.19 -11.32
CA TYR A 106 1.51 2.20 -11.68
C TYR A 106 0.10 2.73 -11.43
N ALA A 107 -0.86 2.17 -12.18
CA ALA A 107 -2.29 2.35 -11.91
C ALA A 107 -3.01 1.07 -12.29
N GLY A 108 -3.62 0.39 -11.32
CA GLY A 108 -4.26 -0.89 -11.57
C GLY A 108 -5.16 -1.36 -10.44
N ASP A 109 -5.98 -2.37 -10.75
CA ASP A 109 -6.90 -2.94 -9.79
C ASP A 109 -6.17 -3.76 -8.73
N VAL A 110 -6.60 -3.63 -7.49
CA VAL A 110 -6.22 -4.47 -6.36
C VAL A 110 -7.48 -5.04 -5.70
N VAL A 111 -7.37 -6.26 -5.17
CA VAL A 111 -8.50 -6.95 -4.57
C VAL A 111 -8.13 -7.47 -3.20
N LYS A 112 -8.85 -7.01 -2.16
CA LYS A 112 -8.62 -7.42 -0.77
C LYS A 112 -9.68 -8.43 -0.33
N SER A 113 -9.25 -9.48 0.35
CA SER A 113 -10.14 -10.52 0.89
C SER A 113 -11.11 -9.97 1.95
N ARG A 114 -10.74 -8.87 2.61
CA ARG A 114 -11.54 -8.20 3.63
C ARG A 114 -11.62 -6.71 3.33
N ALA A 115 -12.80 -6.13 3.52
CA ALA A 115 -12.96 -4.68 3.55
C ALA A 115 -12.23 -4.08 4.75
N SER A 116 -11.62 -2.93 4.58
CA SER A 116 -11.05 -2.18 5.72
C SER A 116 -12.17 -1.45 6.48
N LYS A 117 -11.87 -1.00 7.69
CA LYS A 117 -12.81 -0.15 8.46
C LYS A 117 -13.09 1.18 7.75
N THR A 118 -12.14 1.66 6.97
CA THR A 118 -12.21 2.95 6.27
C THR A 118 -12.83 2.80 4.88
N PHE A 119 -12.50 1.71 4.17
CA PHE A 119 -12.97 1.46 2.81
C PHE A 119 -13.86 0.22 2.80
N ARG A 120 -15.13 0.40 2.45
CA ARG A 120 -16.08 -0.72 2.32
C ARG A 120 -15.82 -1.57 1.08
N SER A 121 -15.23 -0.97 0.04
CA SER A 121 -14.91 -1.71 -1.20
C SER A 121 -13.71 -2.62 -0.98
N ARG A 122 -13.81 -3.82 -1.53
CA ARG A 122 -12.74 -4.82 -1.60
C ARG A 122 -11.98 -4.76 -2.92
N THR A 123 -12.56 -4.07 -3.91
CA THR A 123 -11.95 -3.83 -5.22
C THR A 123 -11.71 -2.34 -5.37
N THR A 124 -10.46 -1.94 -5.55
CA THR A 124 -10.08 -0.52 -5.72
C THR A 124 -9.03 -0.39 -6.80
N ILE A 125 -9.00 0.76 -7.45
CA ILE A 125 -7.89 1.13 -8.33
C ILE A 125 -6.83 1.77 -7.44
N GLN A 126 -5.64 1.17 -7.43
CA GLN A 126 -4.47 1.72 -6.76
C GLN A 126 -3.62 2.46 -7.79
N VAL A 127 -3.28 3.71 -7.49
CA VAL A 127 -2.33 4.52 -8.25
C VAL A 127 -1.19 4.87 -7.32
N GLY A 128 0.05 4.70 -7.78
CA GLY A 128 1.22 4.93 -6.95
C GLY A 128 2.48 5.14 -7.75
N ALA A 129 3.52 5.56 -7.02
CA ALA A 129 4.86 5.79 -7.54
C ALA A 129 5.89 5.40 -6.48
N GLU A 130 7.01 4.83 -6.93
CA GLU A 130 8.07 4.30 -6.09
C GLU A 130 9.42 4.82 -6.60
N ILE A 131 10.34 5.14 -5.69
CA ILE A 131 11.73 5.49 -5.99
C ILE A 131 12.62 4.43 -5.35
N PHE A 132 13.50 3.83 -6.13
CA PHE A 132 14.45 2.83 -5.67
C PHE A 132 15.88 3.32 -5.92
N GLY A 133 16.79 2.96 -5.01
CA GLY A 133 18.21 3.24 -5.15
C GLY A 133 18.65 4.66 -4.76
N ASP A 134 17.75 5.53 -4.31
CA ASP A 134 18.07 6.89 -3.86
C ASP A 134 17.84 7.05 -2.34
N PRO A 135 18.91 7.10 -1.51
CA PRO A 135 18.79 7.29 -0.07
C PRO A 135 18.76 8.77 0.34
N SER A 136 18.64 9.70 -0.60
CA SER A 136 18.72 11.13 -0.34
C SER A 136 17.43 11.69 0.28
N ILE A 137 17.55 12.82 0.97
CA ILE A 137 16.39 13.57 1.48
C ILE A 137 15.58 14.17 0.32
N GLU A 138 16.20 14.41 -0.80
CA GLU A 138 15.57 14.91 -2.02
C GLU A 138 14.54 13.91 -2.56
N ALA A 139 14.84 12.60 -2.53
CA ALA A 139 13.91 11.54 -2.91
C ALA A 139 12.71 11.45 -1.95
N GLU A 140 12.95 11.61 -0.64
CA GLU A 140 11.87 11.67 0.35
C GLU A 140 10.96 12.88 0.11
N LEU A 141 11.54 14.06 -0.14
CA LEU A 141 10.79 15.27 -0.43
C LEU A 141 10.04 15.17 -1.77
N GLU A 142 10.63 14.57 -2.78
CA GLU A 142 9.96 14.31 -4.05
C GLU A 142 8.72 13.42 -3.84
N SER A 143 8.86 12.32 -3.10
CA SER A 143 7.75 11.41 -2.80
C SER A 143 6.62 12.12 -2.05
N ILE A 144 6.94 12.96 -1.05
CA ILE A 144 5.95 13.75 -0.30
C ILE A 144 5.26 14.75 -1.23
N ASN A 145 6.01 15.48 -2.05
CA ASN A 145 5.46 16.46 -2.98
C ASN A 145 4.57 15.79 -4.02
N LEU A 146 4.96 14.64 -4.55
CA LEU A 146 4.16 13.89 -5.51
C LEU A 146 2.85 13.38 -4.89
N MET A 147 2.89 12.91 -3.65
CA MET A 147 1.71 12.54 -2.88
C MET A 147 0.77 13.73 -2.71
N LEU A 148 1.27 14.89 -2.25
CA LEU A 148 0.47 16.09 -2.06
C LEU A 148 -0.15 16.57 -3.38
N ARG A 149 0.64 16.53 -4.47
CA ARG A 149 0.15 16.87 -5.80
C ARG A 149 -0.94 15.93 -6.28
N SER A 150 -0.80 14.63 -6.01
CA SER A 150 -1.82 13.62 -6.35
C SER A 150 -3.15 13.88 -5.61
N ILE A 151 -3.07 14.26 -4.34
CA ILE A 151 -4.24 14.64 -3.54
C ILE A 151 -4.91 15.91 -4.11
N GLU A 152 -4.12 16.92 -4.46
CA GLU A 152 -4.63 18.15 -5.08
C GLU A 152 -5.35 17.86 -6.41
N LEU A 153 -4.74 17.03 -7.28
CA LEU A 153 -5.33 16.63 -8.57
C LEU A 153 -6.63 15.85 -8.39
N SER A 154 -6.79 15.13 -7.26
CA SER A 154 -8.04 14.43 -6.93
C SER A 154 -9.16 15.36 -6.45
N GLY A 155 -8.89 16.66 -6.29
CA GLY A 155 -9.85 17.67 -5.83
C GLY A 155 -10.13 17.62 -4.32
N ILE A 156 -9.32 16.88 -3.55
CA ILE A 156 -9.43 16.83 -2.09
C ILE A 156 -8.77 18.09 -1.50
N ASN A 157 -9.57 18.88 -0.80
CA ASN A 157 -9.11 20.08 -0.12
C ASN A 157 -9.01 19.84 1.40
N ASN A 158 -8.27 20.69 2.10
CA ASN A 158 -8.10 20.64 3.56
C ASN A 158 -7.43 19.36 4.06
N THR A 159 -6.32 18.99 3.45
CA THR A 159 -5.51 17.85 3.87
C THR A 159 -4.53 18.25 4.98
N THR A 160 -4.25 17.30 5.87
CA THR A 160 -3.22 17.46 6.91
C THR A 160 -2.13 16.43 6.69
N LEU A 161 -0.90 16.90 6.51
CA LEU A 161 0.27 16.02 6.42
C LEU A 161 0.78 15.70 7.82
N ASN A 162 0.79 14.42 8.19
CA ASN A 162 1.44 13.92 9.39
C ASN A 162 2.73 13.22 9.00
N ILE A 163 3.85 13.71 9.51
CA ILE A 163 5.17 13.12 9.26
C ILE A 163 5.61 12.40 10.53
N GLY A 164 6.05 11.16 10.40
CA GLY A 164 6.66 10.37 11.46
C GLY A 164 8.04 9.87 11.00
N HIS A 165 8.95 9.73 11.95
CA HIS A 165 10.27 9.17 11.68
C HIS A 165 10.59 8.08 12.70
N ALA A 166 10.85 6.86 12.22
CA ALA A 166 11.12 5.70 13.09
C ALA A 166 12.31 5.93 14.02
N GLY A 167 13.34 6.64 13.55
CA GLY A 167 14.52 7.00 14.36
C GLY A 167 14.20 7.88 15.56
N LEU A 168 13.13 8.69 15.54
CA LEU A 168 12.71 9.48 16.71
C LEU A 168 12.28 8.57 17.85
N ILE A 169 11.51 7.52 17.53
CA ILE A 169 11.08 6.54 18.54
C ILE A 169 12.30 5.79 19.07
N ALA A 170 13.19 5.34 18.19
CA ALA A 170 14.43 4.66 18.59
C ALA A 170 15.29 5.54 19.51
N SER A 171 15.49 6.81 19.17
CA SER A 171 16.28 7.77 19.99
C SER A 171 15.63 8.04 21.34
N VAL A 172 14.31 8.16 21.40
CA VAL A 172 13.57 8.31 22.66
C VAL A 172 13.66 7.05 23.52
N LEU A 173 13.73 5.87 22.90
CA LEU A 173 13.80 4.59 23.60
C LEU A 173 15.24 4.16 23.95
N GLU A 174 16.26 4.76 23.36
CA GLU A 174 17.67 4.43 23.61
C GLU A 174 18.04 4.43 25.12
N PRO A 175 17.57 5.39 25.96
CA PRO A 175 17.82 5.34 27.40
C PRO A 175 17.17 4.15 28.11
N PHE A 176 16.20 3.50 27.49
CA PHE A 176 15.44 2.37 28.04
C PHE A 176 15.93 1.00 27.55
N THR A 177 17.17 0.89 27.12
CA THR A 177 17.80 -0.35 26.60
C THR A 177 17.80 -1.53 27.58
N LYS A 178 17.35 -1.34 28.83
CA LYS A 178 17.18 -2.40 29.83
C LYS A 178 15.85 -3.16 29.74
N LEU A 179 14.94 -2.71 28.87
CA LEU A 179 13.66 -3.39 28.67
C LEU A 179 13.88 -4.72 27.93
N ASP A 180 13.21 -5.75 28.40
CA ASP A 180 13.18 -7.00 27.65
C ASP A 180 12.32 -6.89 26.38
N LYS A 181 12.36 -7.92 25.50
CA LYS A 181 11.60 -7.90 24.24
C LYS A 181 10.10 -7.76 24.44
N SER A 182 9.55 -8.26 25.55
CA SER A 182 8.12 -8.20 25.87
C SER A 182 7.73 -6.79 26.32
N GLU A 183 8.54 -6.21 27.18
CA GLU A 183 8.36 -4.82 27.64
C GLU A 183 8.48 -3.81 26.49
N PHE A 184 9.47 -4.03 25.59
CA PHE A 184 9.64 -3.20 24.40
C PHE A 184 8.43 -3.26 23.47
N SER A 185 7.92 -4.46 23.18
CA SER A 185 6.71 -4.64 22.37
C SER A 185 5.48 -3.97 23.01
N THR A 186 5.37 -4.03 24.34
CA THR A 186 4.28 -3.38 25.06
C THR A 186 4.40 -1.86 24.99
N LEU A 187 5.62 -1.35 25.06
CA LEU A 187 5.92 0.08 24.92
C LEU A 187 5.60 0.59 23.51
N GLU A 188 6.02 -0.12 22.46
CA GLU A 188 5.68 0.21 21.09
C GLU A 188 4.16 0.25 20.87
N LYS A 189 3.46 -0.74 21.41
CA LYS A 189 1.99 -0.79 21.34
C LYS A 189 1.32 0.36 22.08
N ALA A 190 1.82 0.73 23.26
CA ALA A 190 1.31 1.85 24.03
C ALA A 190 1.56 3.19 23.31
N LEU A 191 2.73 3.36 22.65
CA LEU A 191 3.05 4.52 21.82
C LEU A 191 2.14 4.60 20.60
N SER A 192 1.97 3.51 19.85
CA SER A 192 1.12 3.47 18.67
C SER A 192 -0.34 3.78 18.97
N GLN A 193 -0.82 3.35 20.15
CA GLN A 193 -2.18 3.61 20.63
C GLN A 193 -2.31 4.97 21.34
N LYS A 194 -1.23 5.73 21.49
CA LYS A 194 -1.17 6.99 22.26
C LYS A 194 -1.73 6.84 23.68
N SER A 195 -1.55 5.66 24.28
CA SER A 195 -2.07 5.33 25.62
C SER A 195 -1.14 5.84 26.72
N LYS A 196 -1.42 7.05 27.24
CA LYS A 196 -0.66 7.63 28.38
C LYS A 196 -0.69 6.75 29.61
N ASN A 197 -1.76 6.01 29.85
CA ASN A 197 -1.93 5.16 31.03
C ASN A 197 -1.03 3.92 30.96
N ASP A 198 -0.85 3.35 29.79
CA ASP A 198 0.02 2.17 29.62
C ASP A 198 1.48 2.59 29.58
N LEU A 199 1.80 3.77 29.02
CA LEU A 199 3.15 4.34 29.06
C LEU A 199 3.62 4.56 30.53
N LYS A 200 2.77 5.10 31.41
CA LYS A 200 3.11 5.31 32.82
C LYS A 200 3.37 4.03 33.64
N LYS A 201 2.94 2.86 33.14
CA LYS A 201 3.23 1.57 33.78
C LYS A 201 4.60 1.02 33.41
N ILE A 202 5.13 1.44 32.27
CA ILE A 202 6.37 0.92 31.68
C ILE A 202 7.54 1.85 31.92
N VAL A 203 7.25 3.16 31.90
CA VAL A 203 8.24 4.23 32.12
C VAL A 203 7.96 4.83 33.51
N PRO A 204 8.81 4.58 34.51
CA PRO A 204 8.65 5.09 35.85
C PRO A 204 8.81 6.62 35.93
#